data_30488b2f67bf3106bef29aa028f57f9f
#
_entry.id   30488b2f67bf3106bef29aa028f57f9f
#
_cell.length_a   1.000
_cell.length_b   1.000
_cell.length_c   1.000
_cell.angle_alpha   90.00
_cell.angle_beta   90.00
_cell.angle_gamma   90.00
#
_symmetry.space_group_name_H-M   'P 1'
#
loop_
_entity.id
_entity.type
_entity.pdbx_description
1 polymer ?
#
loop_
_entity_poly.entity_id
_entity_poly.type
_entity_poly.pdbx_seq_one_letter_code
_entity_poly.pdbx_strand_id
1 'polypeptide(L)'
;MRKIIKILTSKTLILGLFILAQLFFLGFVVSRLIKDEYIGIYLNWFFAIISIFIVIHVVSSDMNPEYKIAWIIPILALPVFGTFFYLLYHQNNVTKKTLENYFNITKTRNKLLKNIPNELKYKEILYLNNNGWRYYRNSNVKILKSGEEKLTKLLIDLKNAKEFILMEYFILSKGRVYDQIFDVLKQKAKEGVEIKIIYDDFGSADRLPFNFRKKMKLEGIETIPFNRMNLRLNFAMNYRTHRKIVVIDNKVAYTGGINIGDEYNNYVERFGQWHDASFRITGNAVWSFTLIFLENWNFSVKDQVEYINYYREGDVKSNEVVAPFADNPIEDRQITKSALLYLINEAKEEILITTPYLILDNELMTALKLAAKSGVKVKIVIPGIADKKLVYLVTELYAQGLVKNGVEIYKYKPGFIHSKLYLFDNKKAIIGTTNLDFRSLYLHFENNVLIYNSPVINEIYNYIIDAINISDLQSEDDLEKNFLIKTLQQILRGFSAIL
;
A
#
# COMPACT_ATOMS: atom_id res chain seq x y z
N MET A 1 -17.90 30.31 4.39
CA MET A 1 -17.22 30.42 5.69
C MET A 1 -16.85 29.07 6.30
N ARG A 2 -17.77 28.12 6.60
CA ARG A 2 -17.42 26.79 7.18
C ARG A 2 -16.44 25.96 6.35
N LYS A 3 -16.51 25.96 5.01
CA LYS A 3 -15.54 25.25 4.14
C LYS A 3 -14.12 25.84 4.25
N ILE A 4 -13.99 27.17 4.32
CA ILE A 4 -12.69 27.86 4.42
C ILE A 4 -12.06 27.57 5.78
N ILE A 5 -12.84 27.64 6.86
CA ILE A 5 -12.36 27.30 8.21
C ILE A 5 -11.90 25.84 8.28
N LYS A 6 -12.64 24.91 7.67
CA LYS A 6 -12.26 23.50 7.59
C LYS A 6 -10.94 23.28 6.84
N ILE A 7 -10.70 24.06 5.77
CA ILE A 7 -9.43 24.01 5.03
C ILE A 7 -8.30 24.59 5.88
N LEU A 8 -8.49 25.75 6.50
CA LEU A 8 -7.46 26.41 7.33
C LEU A 8 -7.11 25.64 8.60
N THR A 9 -8.03 24.81 9.12
CA THR A 9 -7.82 23.96 10.30
C THR A 9 -7.49 22.51 9.96
N SER A 10 -7.26 22.21 8.67
CA SER A 10 -6.92 20.86 8.25
C SER A 10 -5.52 20.46 8.73
N LYS A 11 -5.39 19.25 9.29
CA LYS A 11 -4.09 18.73 9.75
C LYS A 11 -3.07 18.67 8.60
N THR A 12 -3.51 18.33 7.42
CA THR A 12 -2.67 18.24 6.21
C THR A 12 -2.16 19.61 5.78
N LEU A 13 -2.99 20.66 5.82
CA LEU A 13 -2.56 22.02 5.49
C LEU A 13 -1.58 22.56 6.54
N ILE A 14 -1.90 22.39 7.84
CA ILE A 14 -1.02 22.83 8.94
C ILE A 14 0.35 22.15 8.83
N LEU A 15 0.38 20.83 8.59
CA LEU A 15 1.61 20.09 8.39
C LEU A 15 2.39 20.59 7.16
N GLY A 16 1.69 20.78 6.03
CA GLY A 16 2.29 21.31 4.80
C GLY A 16 2.91 22.70 5.00
N LEU A 17 2.20 23.61 5.66
CA LEU A 17 2.71 24.94 6.00
C LEU A 17 3.93 24.88 6.93
N PHE A 18 3.93 23.95 7.89
CA PHE A 18 5.05 23.77 8.80
C PHE A 18 6.29 23.21 8.09
N ILE A 19 6.10 22.29 7.15
CA ILE A 19 7.18 21.77 6.27
C ILE A 19 7.74 22.90 5.41
N LEU A 20 6.87 23.68 4.76
CA LEU A 20 7.29 24.84 3.96
C LEU A 20 8.06 25.87 4.80
N ALA A 21 7.60 26.15 6.03
CA ALA A 21 8.30 27.04 6.94
C ALA A 21 9.69 26.51 7.34
N GLN A 22 9.84 25.21 7.57
CA GLN A 22 11.14 24.58 7.84
C GLN A 22 12.08 24.67 6.63
N LEU A 23 11.58 24.39 5.43
CA LEU A 23 12.34 24.52 4.19
C LEU A 23 12.75 25.98 3.92
N PHE A 24 11.81 26.92 4.12
CA PHE A 24 12.09 28.36 3.99
C PHE A 24 13.12 28.81 5.01
N PHE A 25 13.00 28.37 6.27
CA PHE A 25 13.98 28.69 7.33
C PHE A 25 15.38 28.14 6.98
N LEU A 26 15.46 26.90 6.51
CA LEU A 26 16.70 26.30 6.03
C LEU A 26 17.30 27.11 4.87
N GLY A 27 16.50 27.46 3.86
CA GLY A 27 16.91 28.30 2.73
C GLY A 27 17.37 29.70 3.19
N PHE A 28 16.68 30.30 4.17
CA PHE A 28 17.05 31.59 4.77
C PHE A 28 18.39 31.50 5.51
N VAL A 29 18.61 30.49 6.34
CA VAL A 29 19.89 30.26 7.05
C VAL A 29 21.02 30.08 6.05
N VAL A 30 20.83 29.21 5.04
CA VAL A 30 21.81 29.00 3.97
C VAL A 30 22.10 30.30 3.22
N SER A 31 21.08 31.09 2.85
CA SER A 31 21.27 32.37 2.16
C SER A 31 21.99 33.40 2.99
N ARG A 32 21.84 33.39 4.32
CA ARG A 32 22.56 34.29 5.23
C ARG A 32 24.06 33.91 5.35
N LEU A 33 24.33 32.58 5.40
CA LEU A 33 25.69 32.06 5.47
C LEU A 33 26.50 32.38 4.18
N ILE A 34 25.80 32.50 3.03
CA ILE A 34 26.43 32.78 1.71
C ILE A 34 26.59 34.27 1.43
N LYS A 35 25.98 35.17 2.23
CA LYS A 35 26.00 36.62 1.97
C LYS A 35 27.38 37.30 2.13
N ASP A 36 28.27 36.74 2.93
CA ASP A 36 29.63 37.19 3.04
C ASP A 36 30.45 36.55 1.89
N GLU A 37 30.97 37.34 0.95
CA GLU A 37 31.61 36.85 -0.29
C GLU A 37 32.71 35.80 -0.01
N TYR A 38 33.56 36.03 0.95
CA TYR A 38 34.65 35.10 1.27
C TYR A 38 34.12 33.87 2.02
N ILE A 39 33.34 34.07 3.05
CA ILE A 39 32.75 32.98 3.84
C ILE A 39 31.85 32.13 2.94
N GLY A 40 31.07 32.76 2.06
CA GLY A 40 30.18 32.05 1.12
C GLY A 40 30.92 31.13 0.17
N ILE A 41 32.08 31.58 -0.39
CA ILE A 41 32.92 30.78 -1.27
C ILE A 41 33.53 29.58 -0.53
N TYR A 42 34.12 29.78 0.65
CA TYR A 42 34.69 28.68 1.43
C TYR A 42 33.63 27.66 1.90
N LEU A 43 32.49 28.12 2.34
CA LEU A 43 31.36 27.25 2.70
C LEU A 43 30.87 26.44 1.50
N ASN A 44 30.76 27.06 0.32
CA ASN A 44 30.30 26.35 -0.87
C ASN A 44 31.31 25.24 -1.27
N TRP A 45 32.59 25.50 -1.25
CA TRP A 45 33.63 24.49 -1.49
C TRP A 45 33.63 23.40 -0.42
N PHE A 46 33.49 23.76 0.85
CA PHE A 46 33.40 22.81 1.96
C PHE A 46 32.20 21.86 1.77
N PHE A 47 31.03 22.41 1.50
CA PHE A 47 29.84 21.57 1.26
C PHE A 47 29.87 20.80 -0.05
N ALA A 48 30.54 21.33 -1.09
CA ALA A 48 30.77 20.59 -2.33
C ALA A 48 31.65 19.34 -2.08
N ILE A 49 32.68 19.46 -1.27
CA ILE A 49 33.52 18.32 -0.88
C ILE A 49 32.70 17.31 -0.04
N ILE A 50 31.97 17.78 0.97
CA ILE A 50 31.10 16.92 1.80
C ILE A 50 30.07 16.23 0.93
N SER A 51 29.45 16.93 -0.03
CA SER A 51 28.44 16.35 -0.92
C SER A 51 29.00 15.18 -1.75
N ILE A 52 30.26 15.25 -2.18
CA ILE A 52 30.92 14.15 -2.89
C ILE A 52 31.05 12.92 -1.98
N PHE A 53 31.47 13.08 -0.72
CA PHE A 53 31.54 11.96 0.23
C PHE A 53 30.20 11.37 0.52
N ILE A 54 29.14 12.20 0.68
CA ILE A 54 27.77 11.73 0.88
C ILE A 54 27.27 10.98 -0.36
N VAL A 55 27.54 11.48 -1.57
CA VAL A 55 27.18 10.80 -2.81
C VAL A 55 27.86 9.43 -2.91
N ILE A 56 29.17 9.35 -2.60
CA ILE A 56 29.89 8.07 -2.55
C ILE A 56 29.22 7.12 -1.55
N HIS A 57 28.87 7.60 -0.36
CA HIS A 57 28.15 6.81 0.64
C HIS A 57 26.78 6.33 0.12
N VAL A 58 26.00 7.21 -0.51
CA VAL A 58 24.69 6.86 -1.10
C VAL A 58 24.87 5.81 -2.21
N VAL A 59 25.85 5.98 -3.09
CA VAL A 59 26.12 5.02 -4.19
C VAL A 59 26.51 3.65 -3.64
N SER A 60 27.34 3.59 -2.60
CA SER A 60 27.81 2.34 -1.99
C SER A 60 26.79 1.67 -1.06
N SER A 61 25.69 2.32 -0.71
CA SER A 61 24.64 1.73 0.14
C SER A 61 23.82 0.66 -0.59
N ASP A 62 23.11 -0.19 0.14
CA ASP A 62 22.23 -1.23 -0.41
C ASP A 62 20.83 -0.71 -0.80
N MET A 63 20.63 0.62 -0.81
CA MET A 63 19.35 1.21 -1.21
C MET A 63 19.02 0.89 -2.67
N ASN A 64 17.71 0.79 -2.95
CA ASN A 64 17.23 0.69 -4.33
C ASN A 64 17.75 1.86 -5.19
N PRO A 65 18.21 1.59 -6.44
CA PRO A 65 18.85 2.60 -7.32
C PRO A 65 18.03 3.86 -7.53
N GLU A 66 16.69 3.76 -7.63
CA GLU A 66 15.83 4.91 -7.82
C GLU A 66 15.82 5.85 -6.61
N TYR A 67 15.90 5.31 -5.38
CA TYR A 67 16.08 6.14 -4.17
C TYR A 67 17.45 6.81 -4.16
N LYS A 68 18.51 6.13 -4.62
CA LYS A 68 19.86 6.75 -4.74
C LYS A 68 19.82 7.94 -5.68
N ILE A 69 19.20 7.80 -6.86
CA ILE A 69 19.05 8.88 -7.84
C ILE A 69 18.27 10.05 -7.23
N ALA A 70 17.16 9.79 -6.57
CA ALA A 70 16.32 10.81 -5.94
C ALA A 70 17.08 11.63 -4.87
N TRP A 71 18.10 11.05 -4.21
CA TRP A 71 18.98 11.75 -3.27
C TRP A 71 20.16 12.43 -3.94
N ILE A 72 20.81 11.79 -4.91
CA ILE A 72 22.00 12.30 -5.58
C ILE A 72 21.71 13.61 -6.32
N ILE A 73 20.55 13.69 -7.02
CA ILE A 73 20.17 14.88 -7.78
C ILE A 73 20.15 16.16 -6.90
N PRO A 74 19.40 16.24 -5.79
CA PRO A 74 19.40 17.42 -4.92
C PRO A 74 20.74 17.72 -4.28
N ILE A 75 21.51 16.68 -3.90
CA ILE A 75 22.81 16.85 -3.24
C ILE A 75 23.82 17.51 -4.19
N LEU A 76 23.86 17.09 -5.46
CA LEU A 76 24.78 17.65 -6.45
C LEU A 76 24.29 18.98 -7.04
N ALA A 77 22.98 19.14 -7.26
CA ALA A 77 22.43 20.38 -7.82
C ALA A 77 22.52 21.56 -6.85
N LEU A 78 22.38 21.30 -5.54
CA LEU A 78 22.39 22.31 -4.48
C LEU A 78 23.22 21.80 -3.29
N PRO A 79 24.57 21.80 -3.38
CA PRO A 79 25.42 21.10 -2.41
C PRO A 79 25.13 21.46 -0.95
N VAL A 80 24.94 22.73 -0.62
CA VAL A 80 24.66 23.17 0.75
C VAL A 80 23.27 22.68 1.18
N PHE A 81 22.24 23.02 0.40
CA PHE A 81 20.86 22.69 0.72
C PHE A 81 20.60 21.18 0.67
N GLY A 82 21.02 20.51 -0.42
CA GLY A 82 20.81 19.08 -0.63
C GLY A 82 21.52 18.22 0.42
N THR A 83 22.74 18.62 0.83
CA THR A 83 23.47 17.96 1.91
C THR A 83 22.74 18.06 3.25
N PHE A 84 22.31 19.26 3.64
CA PHE A 84 21.52 19.43 4.86
C PHE A 84 20.20 18.69 4.81
N PHE A 85 19.51 18.75 3.68
CA PHE A 85 18.25 18.04 3.47
C PHE A 85 18.43 16.52 3.59
N TYR A 86 19.50 15.96 2.97
CA TYR A 86 19.84 14.56 3.11
C TYR A 86 20.12 14.18 4.56
N LEU A 87 21.01 14.92 5.25
CA LEU A 87 21.38 14.62 6.63
C LEU A 87 20.19 14.68 7.61
N LEU A 88 19.25 15.59 7.38
CA LEU A 88 18.05 15.72 8.21
C LEU A 88 16.97 14.68 7.89
N TYR A 89 16.85 14.30 6.61
CA TYR A 89 15.73 13.51 6.11
C TYR A 89 16.06 12.04 5.91
N HIS A 90 17.31 11.73 5.55
CA HIS A 90 17.74 10.37 5.26
C HIS A 90 17.71 9.46 6.51
N GLN A 91 17.82 10.03 7.70
CA GLN A 91 17.76 9.22 8.91
C GLN A 91 16.41 8.50 9.01
N ASN A 92 16.42 7.22 8.69
CA ASN A 92 15.38 6.30 9.09
C ASN A 92 15.35 6.27 10.62
N ASN A 93 14.50 7.12 11.22
CA ASN A 93 14.36 7.18 12.68
C ASN A 93 13.59 5.99 13.25
N VAL A 94 13.74 4.81 12.63
CA VAL A 94 13.38 3.56 13.27
C VAL A 94 14.49 3.28 14.27
N THR A 95 14.25 3.62 15.54
CA THR A 95 15.26 3.41 16.59
C THR A 95 15.56 1.92 16.72
N LYS A 96 16.79 1.59 17.17
CA LYS A 96 17.17 0.19 17.45
C LYS A 96 16.14 -0.52 18.35
N LYS A 97 15.62 0.20 19.34
CA LYS A 97 14.55 -0.29 20.23
C LYS A 97 13.26 -0.61 19.48
N THR A 98 12.87 0.22 18.49
CA THR A 98 11.68 -0.02 17.68
C THR A 98 11.86 -1.25 16.79
N LEU A 99 13.05 -1.43 16.20
CA LEU A 99 13.40 -2.63 15.44
C LEU A 99 13.34 -3.87 16.32
N GLU A 100 13.97 -3.86 17.48
CA GLU A 100 13.97 -4.99 18.42
C GLU A 100 12.55 -5.36 18.86
N ASN A 101 11.70 -4.36 19.17
CA ASN A 101 10.30 -4.60 19.50
C ASN A 101 9.56 -5.27 18.34
N TYR A 102 9.72 -4.75 17.12
CA TYR A 102 9.09 -5.31 15.94
C TYR A 102 9.55 -6.76 15.68
N PHE A 103 10.86 -7.03 15.77
CA PHE A 103 11.40 -8.38 15.63
C PHE A 103 10.84 -9.36 16.67
N ASN A 104 10.64 -8.93 17.91
CA ASN A 104 10.03 -9.78 18.94
C ASN A 104 8.57 -10.12 18.61
N ILE A 105 7.83 -9.15 18.10
CA ILE A 105 6.44 -9.31 17.66
C ILE A 105 6.35 -10.31 16.50
N THR A 106 7.17 -10.14 15.47
CA THR A 106 7.20 -11.05 14.30
C THR A 106 7.72 -12.46 14.65
N LYS A 107 8.66 -12.56 15.56
CA LYS A 107 9.14 -13.86 16.10
C LYS A 107 8.00 -14.66 16.74
N THR A 108 7.13 -13.99 17.49
CA THR A 108 5.96 -14.63 18.12
C THR A 108 4.99 -15.14 17.05
N ARG A 109 4.66 -14.35 16.02
CA ARG A 109 3.87 -14.80 14.87
C ARG A 109 4.49 -16.01 14.19
N ASN A 110 5.77 -15.94 13.86
CA ASN A 110 6.47 -17.03 13.18
C ASN A 110 6.43 -18.33 13.97
N LYS A 111 6.53 -18.27 15.31
CA LYS A 111 6.39 -19.42 16.19
C LYS A 111 5.01 -20.06 16.10
N LEU A 112 3.94 -19.24 16.08
CA LEU A 112 2.57 -19.72 15.95
C LEU A 112 2.28 -20.34 14.57
N LEU A 113 2.86 -19.79 13.52
CA LEU A 113 2.69 -20.32 12.16
C LEU A 113 3.57 -21.54 11.85
N LYS A 114 4.61 -21.82 12.65
CA LYS A 114 5.56 -22.90 12.39
C LYS A 114 4.90 -24.29 12.36
N ASN A 115 3.86 -24.50 13.14
CA ASN A 115 3.16 -25.78 13.27
C ASN A 115 2.15 -26.05 12.14
N ILE A 116 1.95 -25.12 11.22
CA ILE A 116 1.05 -25.31 10.08
C ILE A 116 1.77 -26.18 9.04
N PRO A 117 1.12 -27.26 8.50
CA PRO A 117 1.71 -28.15 7.52
C PRO A 117 2.26 -27.41 6.29
N ASN A 118 3.40 -27.86 5.76
CA ASN A 118 4.11 -27.21 4.66
C ASN A 118 4.64 -28.25 3.67
N GLU A 119 3.75 -28.82 2.85
CA GLU A 119 4.06 -29.90 1.92
C GLU A 119 4.24 -29.40 0.47
N LEU A 120 3.70 -28.23 0.13
CA LEU A 120 3.77 -27.69 -1.22
C LEU A 120 5.17 -27.14 -1.51
N LYS A 121 5.76 -27.59 -2.63
CA LYS A 121 7.13 -27.23 -3.06
C LYS A 121 7.19 -26.21 -4.21
N TYR A 122 6.11 -25.45 -4.44
CA TYR A 122 6.17 -24.32 -5.39
C TYR A 122 7.15 -23.27 -4.86
N LYS A 123 7.97 -22.70 -5.74
CA LYS A 123 9.06 -21.78 -5.35
C LYS A 123 8.56 -20.58 -4.56
N GLU A 124 7.47 -19.97 -4.99
CA GLU A 124 6.84 -18.84 -4.31
C GLU A 124 6.26 -19.22 -2.95
N ILE A 125 5.70 -20.41 -2.80
CA ILE A 125 5.26 -20.93 -1.48
C ILE A 125 6.44 -21.17 -0.56
N LEU A 126 7.53 -21.78 -1.07
CA LEU A 126 8.76 -21.96 -0.31
C LEU A 126 9.35 -20.62 0.12
N TYR A 127 9.33 -19.61 -0.78
CA TYR A 127 9.78 -18.28 -0.45
C TYR A 127 8.92 -17.65 0.67
N LEU A 128 7.60 -17.72 0.58
CA LEU A 128 6.69 -17.24 1.62
C LEU A 128 6.94 -17.95 2.96
N ASN A 129 7.13 -19.27 2.93
CA ASN A 129 7.39 -20.08 4.12
C ASN A 129 8.72 -19.70 4.80
N ASN A 130 9.77 -19.46 4.02
CA ASN A 130 11.07 -19.03 4.54
C ASN A 130 11.00 -17.60 5.14
N ASN A 131 10.02 -16.79 4.71
CA ASN A 131 9.72 -15.48 5.27
C ASN A 131 8.67 -15.50 6.39
N GLY A 132 8.33 -16.68 6.91
CA GLY A 132 7.48 -16.85 8.08
C GLY A 132 5.97 -16.83 7.77
N TRP A 133 5.57 -16.91 6.51
CA TRP A 133 4.17 -17.03 6.10
C TRP A 133 3.83 -18.46 5.74
N ARG A 134 2.53 -18.82 5.79
CA ARG A 134 2.06 -20.18 5.51
C ARG A 134 0.88 -20.17 4.54
N TYR A 135 0.75 -21.26 3.78
CA TYR A 135 -0.48 -21.54 3.05
C TYR A 135 -1.43 -22.38 3.91
N TYR A 136 -2.68 -22.32 3.56
CA TYR A 136 -3.76 -23.06 4.20
C TYR A 136 -4.59 -23.80 3.17
N ARG A 137 -5.04 -24.98 3.56
CA ARG A 137 -6.21 -25.65 2.99
C ARG A 137 -7.42 -25.37 3.89
N ASN A 138 -8.57 -25.96 3.58
CA ASN A 138 -9.78 -25.74 4.36
C ASN A 138 -10.11 -24.25 4.52
N SER A 139 -10.04 -23.54 3.39
CA SER A 139 -10.35 -22.12 3.30
C SER A 139 -11.05 -21.87 1.97
N ASN A 140 -12.00 -20.95 1.94
CA ASN A 140 -12.65 -20.49 0.72
C ASN A 140 -12.40 -19.02 0.52
N VAL A 141 -12.22 -18.62 -0.74
CA VAL A 141 -12.07 -17.22 -1.15
C VAL A 141 -13.22 -16.87 -2.09
N LYS A 142 -13.86 -15.73 -1.86
CA LYS A 142 -14.93 -15.20 -2.70
C LYS A 142 -14.61 -13.76 -3.08
N ILE A 143 -14.68 -13.43 -4.36
CA ILE A 143 -14.56 -12.05 -4.83
C ILE A 143 -15.88 -11.29 -4.59
N LEU A 144 -15.75 -10.03 -4.22
CA LEU A 144 -16.82 -9.04 -4.11
C LEU A 144 -16.47 -7.93 -5.10
N LYS A 145 -17.23 -7.84 -6.18
CA LYS A 145 -16.85 -7.11 -7.40
C LYS A 145 -17.07 -5.59 -7.33
N SER A 146 -17.59 -5.11 -6.20
CA SER A 146 -17.83 -3.68 -5.98
C SER A 146 -17.85 -3.32 -4.49
N GLY A 147 -17.83 -2.01 -4.21
CA GLY A 147 -17.98 -1.49 -2.85
C GLY A 147 -19.36 -1.80 -2.26
N GLU A 148 -20.39 -1.75 -3.07
CA GLU A 148 -21.79 -2.03 -2.68
C GLU A 148 -21.96 -3.49 -2.27
N GLU A 149 -21.41 -4.42 -3.06
CA GLU A 149 -21.42 -5.85 -2.75
C GLU A 149 -20.64 -6.13 -1.46
N LYS A 150 -19.44 -5.54 -1.33
CA LYS A 150 -18.65 -5.63 -0.10
C LYS A 150 -19.44 -5.12 1.10
N LEU A 151 -20.02 -3.92 1.03
CA LEU A 151 -20.74 -3.30 2.14
C LEU A 151 -21.91 -4.19 2.58
N THR A 152 -22.72 -4.67 1.64
CA THR A 152 -23.86 -5.53 1.91
C THR A 152 -23.43 -6.79 2.66
N LYS A 153 -22.38 -7.47 2.17
CA LYS A 153 -21.90 -8.71 2.76
C LYS A 153 -21.21 -8.46 4.11
N LEU A 154 -20.43 -7.40 4.21
CA LEU A 154 -19.74 -7.00 5.45
C LEU A 154 -20.74 -6.70 6.57
N LEU A 155 -21.81 -5.95 6.30
CA LEU A 155 -22.83 -5.63 7.30
C LEU A 155 -23.53 -6.89 7.84
N ILE A 156 -23.77 -7.90 6.99
CA ILE A 156 -24.31 -9.19 7.42
C ILE A 156 -23.32 -9.89 8.37
N ASP A 157 -22.06 -10.00 7.98
CA ASP A 157 -21.06 -10.71 8.79
C ASP A 157 -20.76 -9.97 10.11
N LEU A 158 -20.72 -8.61 10.10
CA LEU A 158 -20.55 -7.80 11.32
C LEU A 158 -21.72 -8.02 12.31
N LYS A 159 -22.97 -8.06 11.84
CA LYS A 159 -24.14 -8.34 12.69
C LYS A 159 -24.09 -9.71 13.34
N ASN A 160 -23.44 -10.68 12.70
CA ASN A 160 -23.29 -12.05 13.18
C ASN A 160 -22.08 -12.25 14.11
N ALA A 161 -21.24 -11.22 14.32
CA ALA A 161 -20.09 -11.29 15.23
C ALA A 161 -20.54 -11.62 16.66
N LYS A 162 -19.76 -12.49 17.34
CA LYS A 162 -20.07 -12.96 18.69
C LYS A 162 -19.00 -12.63 19.71
N GLU A 163 -17.73 -12.61 19.30
CA GLU A 163 -16.59 -12.49 20.21
C GLU A 163 -15.78 -11.23 19.94
N PHE A 164 -15.29 -11.06 18.70
CA PHE A 164 -14.48 -9.89 18.38
C PHE A 164 -14.55 -9.47 16.91
N ILE A 165 -14.29 -8.18 16.68
CA ILE A 165 -14.14 -7.55 15.36
C ILE A 165 -12.83 -6.77 15.35
N LEU A 166 -11.94 -7.10 14.40
CA LEU A 166 -10.67 -6.41 14.19
C LEU A 166 -10.71 -5.73 12.83
N MET A 167 -10.43 -4.43 12.77
CA MET A 167 -10.49 -3.65 11.53
C MET A 167 -9.23 -2.80 11.36
N GLU A 168 -8.62 -2.87 10.18
CA GLU A 168 -7.48 -2.02 9.80
C GLU A 168 -7.75 -1.38 8.44
N TYR A 169 -7.67 -0.03 8.37
CA TYR A 169 -7.94 0.72 7.16
C TYR A 169 -6.98 1.89 6.97
N PHE A 170 -6.54 2.11 5.73
CA PHE A 170 -5.83 3.32 5.36
C PHE A 170 -6.73 4.55 5.42
N ILE A 171 -7.93 4.46 4.82
CA ILE A 171 -8.92 5.54 4.82
C ILE A 171 -10.17 5.11 5.58
N LEU A 172 -10.48 5.88 6.63
CA LEU A 172 -11.80 5.97 7.23
C LEU A 172 -12.37 7.36 6.93
N SER A 173 -13.43 7.45 6.16
CA SER A 173 -14.06 8.72 5.79
C SER A 173 -15.51 8.74 6.25
N LYS A 174 -15.88 9.77 7.03
CA LYS A 174 -17.27 9.93 7.45
C LYS A 174 -18.17 10.14 6.24
N GLY A 175 -19.28 9.42 6.20
CA GLY A 175 -20.28 9.40 5.14
C GLY A 175 -21.28 8.27 5.35
N ARG A 176 -22.10 7.97 4.36
CA ARG A 176 -23.13 6.94 4.42
C ARG A 176 -22.57 5.54 4.72
N VAL A 177 -21.49 5.15 4.03
CA VAL A 177 -20.84 3.84 4.26
C VAL A 177 -20.30 3.74 5.70
N TYR A 178 -19.64 4.80 6.16
CA TYR A 178 -19.13 4.88 7.52
C TYR A 178 -20.27 4.73 8.55
N ASP A 179 -21.34 5.53 8.41
CA ASP A 179 -22.43 5.54 9.37
C ASP A 179 -23.07 4.15 9.47
N GLN A 180 -23.36 3.46 8.36
CA GLN A 180 -23.91 2.10 8.35
C GLN A 180 -23.00 1.08 9.09
N ILE A 181 -21.68 1.13 8.85
CA ILE A 181 -20.73 0.21 9.51
C ILE A 181 -20.65 0.52 11.00
N PHE A 182 -20.46 1.79 11.36
CA PHE A 182 -20.22 2.19 12.75
C PHE A 182 -21.49 2.05 13.62
N ASP A 183 -22.69 2.14 13.07
CA ASP A 183 -23.90 1.86 13.81
C ASP A 183 -24.00 0.38 14.20
N VAL A 184 -23.62 -0.55 13.30
CA VAL A 184 -23.52 -1.97 13.64
C VAL A 184 -22.43 -2.22 14.67
N LEU A 185 -21.24 -1.59 14.53
CA LEU A 185 -20.15 -1.74 15.51
C LEU A 185 -20.55 -1.28 16.90
N LYS A 186 -21.22 -0.13 17.03
CA LYS A 186 -21.71 0.37 18.33
C LYS A 186 -22.72 -0.59 18.96
N GLN A 187 -23.62 -1.15 18.15
CA GLN A 187 -24.56 -2.16 18.64
C GLN A 187 -23.81 -3.39 19.14
N LYS A 188 -22.84 -3.91 18.38
CA LYS A 188 -22.05 -5.08 18.76
C LYS A 188 -21.18 -4.83 20.02
N ALA A 189 -20.62 -3.64 20.18
CA ALA A 189 -19.92 -3.25 21.41
C ALA A 189 -20.86 -3.31 22.65
N LYS A 190 -22.11 -2.86 22.52
CA LYS A 190 -23.11 -2.97 23.59
C LYS A 190 -23.51 -4.42 23.90
N GLU A 191 -23.42 -5.31 22.92
CA GLU A 191 -23.62 -6.75 23.07
C GLU A 191 -22.41 -7.48 23.69
N GLY A 192 -21.30 -6.74 23.98
CA GLY A 192 -20.10 -7.29 24.62
C GLY A 192 -19.05 -7.79 23.63
N VAL A 193 -19.23 -7.58 22.32
CA VAL A 193 -18.24 -7.93 21.31
C VAL A 193 -17.03 -7.00 21.42
N GLU A 194 -15.82 -7.55 21.50
CA GLU A 194 -14.57 -6.78 21.52
C GLU A 194 -14.29 -6.17 20.14
N ILE A 195 -14.09 -4.84 20.07
CA ILE A 195 -13.87 -4.15 18.79
C ILE A 195 -12.57 -3.34 18.84
N LYS A 196 -11.65 -3.70 17.94
CA LYS A 196 -10.36 -3.02 17.78
C LYS A 196 -10.21 -2.47 16.36
N ILE A 197 -9.90 -1.18 16.25
CA ILE A 197 -9.75 -0.51 14.95
C ILE A 197 -8.40 0.19 14.86
N ILE A 198 -7.62 -0.13 13.83
CA ILE A 198 -6.43 0.61 13.41
C ILE A 198 -6.81 1.45 12.19
N TYR A 199 -6.44 2.71 12.17
CA TYR A 199 -6.58 3.55 10.99
C TYR A 199 -5.31 4.37 10.76
N ASP A 200 -4.94 4.59 9.50
CA ASP A 200 -3.79 5.42 9.17
C ASP A 200 -4.10 6.90 9.47
N ASP A 201 -3.24 7.58 10.25
CA ASP A 201 -3.49 8.95 10.67
C ASP A 201 -3.39 9.95 9.51
N PHE A 202 -2.57 9.65 8.47
CA PHE A 202 -2.47 10.46 7.26
C PHE A 202 -3.62 10.17 6.29
N GLY A 203 -3.89 8.90 6.00
CA GLY A 203 -4.95 8.50 5.08
C GLY A 203 -6.34 8.92 5.54
N SER A 204 -6.56 8.97 6.86
CA SER A 204 -7.82 9.38 7.48
C SER A 204 -7.83 10.83 7.97
N ALA A 205 -6.74 11.58 7.74
CA ALA A 205 -6.66 13.00 8.12
C ALA A 205 -7.79 13.80 7.46
N ASP A 206 -8.35 14.76 8.22
CA ASP A 206 -9.44 15.64 7.78
C ASP A 206 -10.74 14.93 7.35
N ARG A 207 -10.79 13.58 7.43
CA ARG A 207 -11.94 12.75 7.06
C ARG A 207 -12.72 12.27 8.27
N LEU A 208 -12.08 12.17 9.45
CA LEU A 208 -12.68 11.80 10.71
C LEU A 208 -12.98 13.02 11.59
N PRO A 209 -13.99 12.95 12.50
CA PRO A 209 -14.23 14.00 13.47
C PRO A 209 -13.01 14.22 14.40
N PHE A 210 -12.73 15.46 14.79
CA PHE A 210 -11.60 15.82 15.66
C PHE A 210 -11.49 14.98 16.94
N ASN A 211 -12.61 14.61 17.55
CA ASN A 211 -12.68 13.82 18.78
C ASN A 211 -13.06 12.35 18.53
N PHE A 212 -12.78 11.81 17.34
CA PHE A 212 -13.17 10.45 16.93
C PHE A 212 -12.80 9.38 17.95
N ARG A 213 -11.53 9.32 18.40
CA ARG A 213 -11.08 8.32 19.37
C ARG A 213 -11.83 8.38 20.69
N LYS A 214 -12.04 9.62 21.22
CA LYS A 214 -12.78 9.82 22.47
C LYS A 214 -14.22 9.32 22.34
N LYS A 215 -14.88 9.61 21.20
CA LYS A 215 -16.24 9.15 20.93
C LYS A 215 -16.30 7.62 20.83
N MET A 216 -15.39 7.00 20.11
CA MET A 216 -15.35 5.54 19.98
C MET A 216 -15.10 4.83 21.30
N LYS A 217 -14.21 5.37 22.14
CA LYS A 217 -13.97 4.83 23.48
C LYS A 217 -15.22 4.86 24.37
N LEU A 218 -16.04 5.91 24.27
CA LEU A 218 -17.32 6.01 25.00
C LEU A 218 -18.36 4.99 24.51
N GLU A 219 -18.23 4.54 23.27
CA GLU A 219 -19.08 3.49 22.68
C GLU A 219 -18.51 2.08 22.89
N GLY A 220 -17.44 1.91 23.67
CA GLY A 220 -16.80 0.62 23.91
C GLY A 220 -15.90 0.14 22.77
N ILE A 221 -15.54 0.99 21.81
CA ILE A 221 -14.71 0.65 20.65
C ILE A 221 -13.30 1.19 20.84
N GLU A 222 -12.30 0.30 20.83
CA GLU A 222 -10.90 0.68 20.89
C GLU A 222 -10.38 1.12 19.51
N THR A 223 -9.74 2.30 19.45
CA THR A 223 -9.21 2.82 18.18
C THR A 223 -7.79 3.35 18.32
N ILE A 224 -6.94 3.06 17.34
CA ILE A 224 -5.54 3.49 17.31
C ILE A 224 -5.23 4.14 15.97
N PRO A 225 -4.71 5.39 15.96
CA PRO A 225 -4.10 5.97 14.76
C PRO A 225 -2.71 5.35 14.54
N PHE A 226 -2.53 4.72 13.39
CA PHE A 226 -1.22 4.19 12.99
C PHE A 226 -0.32 5.33 12.51
N ASN A 227 0.94 5.30 12.92
CA ASN A 227 1.99 6.25 12.57
C ASN A 227 1.50 7.71 12.57
N ARG A 228 1.21 8.23 13.76
CA ARG A 228 0.68 9.59 13.95
C ARG A 228 1.53 10.63 13.24
N MET A 229 0.86 11.52 12.53
CA MET A 229 1.50 12.70 11.98
C MET A 229 2.10 13.55 13.08
N ASN A 230 3.36 13.88 12.97
CA ASN A 230 4.07 14.80 13.82
C ASN A 230 4.68 15.93 12.98
N LEU A 231 5.04 17.03 13.63
CA LEU A 231 5.58 18.23 12.94
C LEU A 231 7.08 18.11 12.59
N ARG A 232 7.69 16.95 12.80
CA ARG A 232 9.10 16.73 12.46
C ARG A 232 9.19 16.10 11.09
N LEU A 233 10.03 16.68 10.24
CA LEU A 233 10.43 16.06 8.98
C LEU A 233 11.19 14.76 9.30
N ASN A 234 10.63 13.64 8.89
CA ASN A 234 11.19 12.32 9.13
C ASN A 234 10.76 11.38 8.00
N PHE A 235 11.71 10.64 7.43
CA PHE A 235 11.42 9.66 6.37
C PHE A 235 10.41 8.58 6.82
N ALA A 236 10.47 8.17 8.09
CA ALA A 236 9.51 7.21 8.66
C ALA A 236 8.04 7.70 8.66
N MET A 237 7.77 8.99 8.41
CA MET A 237 6.40 9.47 8.16
C MET A 237 5.80 8.87 6.87
N ASN A 238 6.63 8.36 5.95
CA ASN A 238 6.17 7.66 4.76
C ASN A 238 5.73 6.21 5.03
N TYR A 239 6.08 5.65 6.19
CA TYR A 239 5.63 4.31 6.59
C TYR A 239 4.16 4.35 6.97
N ARG A 240 3.27 3.91 6.08
CA ARG A 240 1.83 3.97 6.25
C ARG A 240 1.21 2.60 6.21
N THR A 241 0.15 2.38 7.01
CA THR A 241 -0.63 1.18 6.80
C THR A 241 -1.59 1.39 5.64
N HIS A 242 -1.33 0.67 4.54
CA HIS A 242 -2.23 0.69 3.38
C HIS A 242 -3.15 -0.54 3.36
N ARG A 243 -3.14 -1.33 4.42
CA ARG A 243 -4.00 -2.51 4.59
C ARG A 243 -5.47 -2.13 4.67
N LYS A 244 -6.34 -3.02 4.23
CA LYS A 244 -7.79 -2.97 4.38
C LYS A 244 -8.21 -4.36 4.83
N ILE A 245 -8.25 -4.54 6.14
CA ILE A 245 -8.54 -5.82 6.78
C ILE A 245 -9.75 -5.68 7.68
N VAL A 246 -10.65 -6.65 7.62
CA VAL A 246 -11.64 -6.90 8.66
C VAL A 246 -11.53 -8.37 9.04
N VAL A 247 -11.44 -8.67 10.33
CA VAL A 247 -11.54 -10.04 10.85
C VAL A 247 -12.68 -10.10 11.84
N ILE A 248 -13.50 -11.13 11.71
CA ILE A 248 -14.65 -11.38 12.58
C ILE A 248 -14.51 -12.78 13.17
N ASP A 249 -14.37 -12.85 14.50
CA ASP A 249 -14.31 -14.09 15.29
C ASP A 249 -13.27 -15.13 14.79
N ASN A 250 -12.21 -14.71 14.10
CA ASN A 250 -11.26 -15.58 13.38
C ASN A 250 -11.92 -16.57 12.38
N LYS A 251 -13.16 -16.33 11.98
CA LYS A 251 -13.92 -17.17 11.05
C LYS A 251 -14.08 -16.56 9.67
N VAL A 252 -14.11 -15.23 9.60
CA VAL A 252 -14.27 -14.48 8.36
C VAL A 252 -13.22 -13.37 8.32
N ALA A 253 -12.55 -13.22 7.18
CA ALA A 253 -11.69 -12.08 6.88
C ALA A 253 -12.10 -11.40 5.58
N TYR A 254 -11.85 -10.10 5.51
CA TYR A 254 -11.98 -9.28 4.30
C TYR A 254 -10.66 -8.60 4.00
N THR A 255 -10.30 -8.54 2.71
CA THR A 255 -9.18 -7.74 2.19
C THR A 255 -9.48 -7.24 0.77
N GLY A 256 -8.60 -6.41 0.20
CA GLY A 256 -8.71 -5.86 -1.16
C GLY A 256 -8.48 -4.36 -1.22
N GLY A 257 -8.87 -3.72 -2.33
CA GLY A 257 -8.59 -2.30 -2.57
C GLY A 257 -9.51 -1.31 -1.84
N ILE A 258 -10.71 -1.74 -1.44
CA ILE A 258 -11.84 -0.90 -1.02
C ILE A 258 -11.66 -0.39 0.42
N ASN A 259 -11.52 0.92 0.61
CA ASN A 259 -11.54 1.59 1.91
C ASN A 259 -12.98 1.83 2.44
N ILE A 260 -13.10 2.56 3.55
CA ILE A 260 -14.40 3.03 4.08
C ILE A 260 -14.59 4.49 3.68
N GLY A 261 -15.48 4.72 2.74
CA GLY A 261 -15.83 6.03 2.19
C GLY A 261 -16.85 5.90 1.07
N ASP A 262 -17.63 6.93 0.86
CA ASP A 262 -18.76 6.94 -0.07
C ASP A 262 -18.32 6.85 -1.55
N GLU A 263 -17.13 7.34 -1.88
CA GLU A 263 -16.54 7.23 -3.20
C GLU A 263 -16.27 5.78 -3.62
N TYR A 264 -15.89 4.89 -2.69
CA TYR A 264 -15.63 3.47 -2.99
C TYR A 264 -16.89 2.65 -3.28
N ASN A 265 -18.06 3.18 -2.91
CA ASN A 265 -19.37 2.60 -3.16
C ASN A 265 -20.15 3.36 -4.25
N ASN A 266 -19.50 4.21 -5.02
CA ASN A 266 -20.10 5.05 -6.05
C ASN A 266 -21.31 5.89 -5.56
N TYR A 267 -21.43 6.13 -4.24
CA TYR A 267 -22.42 7.06 -3.68
C TYR A 267 -22.06 8.52 -3.93
N VAL A 268 -20.78 8.78 -4.19
CA VAL A 268 -20.23 10.06 -4.60
C VAL A 268 -19.28 9.82 -5.77
N GLU A 269 -19.61 10.37 -6.92
CA GLU A 269 -18.73 10.35 -8.09
C GLU A 269 -17.59 11.34 -7.88
N ARG A 270 -16.35 10.85 -7.89
CA ARG A 270 -15.16 11.67 -7.70
C ARG A 270 -14.21 11.64 -8.89
N PHE A 271 -14.01 10.47 -9.48
CA PHE A 271 -13.13 10.23 -10.63
C PHE A 271 -13.81 9.29 -11.63
N GLY A 272 -15.06 9.60 -12.01
CA GLY A 272 -15.92 8.67 -12.72
C GLY A 272 -16.32 7.46 -11.86
N GLN A 273 -16.64 6.35 -12.49
CA GLN A 273 -16.99 5.12 -11.82
C GLN A 273 -15.77 4.56 -11.07
N TRP A 274 -15.92 4.31 -9.77
CA TRP A 274 -14.92 3.62 -8.95
C TRP A 274 -15.05 2.12 -9.14
N HIS A 275 -14.06 1.52 -9.77
CA HIS A 275 -14.02 0.07 -10.05
C HIS A 275 -12.96 -0.60 -9.17
N ASP A 276 -13.39 -1.37 -8.19
CA ASP A 276 -12.51 -1.99 -7.20
C ASP A 276 -13.08 -3.32 -6.73
N ALA A 277 -12.21 -4.18 -6.21
CA ALA A 277 -12.59 -5.49 -5.70
C ALA A 277 -12.17 -5.67 -4.24
N SER A 278 -12.96 -6.45 -3.53
CA SER A 278 -12.63 -6.97 -2.21
C SER A 278 -12.81 -8.49 -2.20
N PHE A 279 -12.22 -9.14 -1.21
CA PHE A 279 -12.28 -10.59 -1.06
C PHE A 279 -12.75 -10.93 0.34
N ARG A 280 -13.68 -11.88 0.41
CA ARG A 280 -14.15 -12.51 1.64
C ARG A 280 -13.51 -13.88 1.74
N ILE A 281 -12.76 -14.10 2.81
CA ILE A 281 -12.05 -15.34 3.10
C ILE A 281 -12.68 -15.99 4.33
N THR A 282 -12.86 -17.32 4.29
CA THR A 282 -13.37 -18.12 5.42
C THR A 282 -12.48 -19.33 5.64
N GLY A 283 -12.51 -19.89 6.84
CA GLY A 283 -11.73 -21.07 7.22
C GLY A 283 -10.35 -20.72 7.75
N ASN A 284 -9.43 -21.67 7.66
CA ASN A 284 -8.14 -21.64 8.39
C ASN A 284 -7.22 -20.46 8.00
N ALA A 285 -7.31 -19.97 6.75
CA ALA A 285 -6.50 -18.82 6.27
C ALA A 285 -6.80 -17.52 7.03
N VAL A 286 -7.96 -17.41 7.68
CA VAL A 286 -8.34 -16.22 8.47
C VAL A 286 -7.35 -15.97 9.60
N TRP A 287 -6.72 -17.03 10.12
CA TRP A 287 -5.71 -16.90 11.17
C TRP A 287 -4.54 -16.00 10.79
N SER A 288 -4.03 -16.10 9.56
CA SER A 288 -2.97 -15.16 9.12
C SER A 288 -3.43 -13.72 9.12
N PHE A 289 -4.68 -13.41 8.75
CA PHE A 289 -5.20 -12.05 8.80
C PHE A 289 -5.33 -11.54 10.24
N THR A 290 -5.76 -12.40 11.16
CA THR A 290 -5.79 -12.10 12.59
C THR A 290 -4.39 -11.74 13.09
N LEU A 291 -3.38 -12.54 12.74
CA LEU A 291 -1.99 -12.27 13.12
C LEU A 291 -1.44 -10.99 12.48
N ILE A 292 -1.74 -10.73 11.21
CA ILE A 292 -1.33 -9.49 10.51
C ILE A 292 -1.90 -8.25 11.22
N PHE A 293 -3.16 -8.29 11.63
CA PHE A 293 -3.78 -7.20 12.39
C PHE A 293 -3.13 -7.05 13.77
N LEU A 294 -2.99 -8.16 14.51
CA LEU A 294 -2.46 -8.15 15.88
C LEU A 294 -0.99 -7.73 15.95
N GLU A 295 -0.19 -7.99 14.90
CA GLU A 295 1.16 -7.44 14.79
C GLU A 295 1.16 -5.91 14.81
N ASN A 296 0.34 -5.29 13.96
CA ASN A 296 0.23 -3.83 13.92
C ASN A 296 -0.40 -3.26 15.18
N TRP A 297 -1.36 -3.97 15.77
CA TRP A 297 -1.93 -3.59 17.06
C TRP A 297 -0.85 -3.57 18.14
N ASN A 298 -0.17 -4.68 18.36
CA ASN A 298 0.88 -4.83 19.37
C ASN A 298 2.08 -3.89 19.15
N PHE A 299 2.41 -3.60 17.89
CA PHE A 299 3.42 -2.61 17.55
C PHE A 299 2.99 -1.18 17.95
N SER A 300 1.70 -0.89 17.94
CA SER A 300 1.14 0.44 18.16
C SER A 300 0.74 0.73 19.60
N VAL A 301 0.70 -0.28 20.49
CA VAL A 301 0.31 -0.16 21.91
C VAL A 301 1.45 -0.53 22.85
N LYS A 302 1.33 -0.11 24.12
CA LYS A 302 2.24 -0.54 25.19
C LYS A 302 1.83 -1.90 25.76
N ASP A 303 0.53 -2.05 25.99
CA ASP A 303 -0.05 -3.27 26.59
C ASP A 303 -0.44 -4.20 25.45
N GLN A 304 0.47 -5.13 25.12
CA GLN A 304 0.29 -6.08 24.03
C GLN A 304 -0.75 -7.13 24.37
N VAL A 305 -1.50 -7.57 23.36
CA VAL A 305 -2.46 -8.67 23.50
C VAL A 305 -1.84 -10.00 23.11
N GLU A 306 -2.26 -11.08 23.78
CA GLU A 306 -1.83 -12.44 23.47
C GLU A 306 -2.55 -12.94 22.22
N TYR A 307 -1.80 -13.31 21.19
CA TYR A 307 -2.34 -13.74 19.91
C TYR A 307 -3.27 -14.95 20.02
N ILE A 308 -2.93 -15.91 20.87
CA ILE A 308 -3.67 -17.18 21.01
C ILE A 308 -5.12 -16.96 21.47
N ASN A 309 -5.40 -15.89 22.19
CA ASN A 309 -6.75 -15.56 22.64
C ASN A 309 -7.72 -15.28 21.47
N TYR A 310 -7.18 -14.96 20.29
CA TYR A 310 -7.94 -14.68 19.06
C TYR A 310 -7.98 -15.87 18.10
N TYR A 311 -7.34 -16.99 18.43
CA TYR A 311 -7.41 -18.20 17.60
C TYR A 311 -8.76 -18.89 17.75
N ARG A 312 -9.40 -19.18 16.63
CA ARG A 312 -10.56 -20.08 16.54
C ARG A 312 -10.37 -20.98 15.33
N GLU A 313 -10.62 -22.25 15.49
CA GLU A 313 -10.52 -23.22 14.41
C GLU A 313 -11.59 -22.95 13.35
N GLY A 314 -11.21 -23.05 12.08
CA GLY A 314 -12.13 -22.94 10.96
C GLY A 314 -12.90 -24.24 10.72
N ASP A 315 -14.16 -24.11 10.29
CA ASP A 315 -15.06 -25.23 10.01
C ASP A 315 -15.26 -25.52 8.51
N VAL A 316 -14.48 -24.84 7.65
CA VAL A 316 -14.56 -24.96 6.19
C VAL A 316 -13.78 -26.19 5.72
N LYS A 317 -14.37 -26.99 4.83
CA LYS A 317 -13.69 -28.07 4.09
C LYS A 317 -13.47 -27.64 2.65
N SER A 318 -12.23 -27.52 2.22
CA SER A 318 -11.86 -27.08 0.87
C SER A 318 -10.43 -27.53 0.51
N ASN A 319 -10.21 -27.77 -0.78
CA ASN A 319 -8.88 -28.05 -1.32
C ASN A 319 -8.21 -26.81 -1.90
N GLU A 320 -8.83 -25.62 -1.80
CA GLU A 320 -8.21 -24.37 -2.20
C GLU A 320 -6.91 -24.15 -1.41
N VAL A 321 -5.92 -23.62 -2.08
CA VAL A 321 -4.65 -23.22 -1.46
C VAL A 321 -4.66 -21.70 -1.31
N VAL A 322 -4.69 -21.25 -0.08
CA VAL A 322 -4.79 -19.83 0.27
C VAL A 322 -3.62 -19.46 1.15
N ALA A 323 -2.75 -18.58 0.69
CA ALA A 323 -1.55 -18.16 1.39
C ALA A 323 -1.56 -16.64 1.64
N PRO A 324 -2.16 -16.18 2.75
CA PRO A 324 -2.08 -14.77 3.14
C PRO A 324 -0.67 -14.42 3.61
N PHE A 325 -0.18 -13.25 3.23
CA PHE A 325 1.10 -12.70 3.65
C PHE A 325 1.06 -11.17 3.70
N ALA A 326 2.05 -10.57 4.33
CA ALA A 326 2.12 -9.13 4.47
C ALA A 326 3.54 -8.61 4.29
N ASP A 327 3.63 -7.40 3.77
CA ASP A 327 4.84 -6.60 3.73
C ASP A 327 4.84 -5.55 4.84
N ASN A 328 6.04 -5.17 5.23
CA ASN A 328 6.27 -4.01 6.08
C ASN A 328 7.63 -3.36 5.75
N PRO A 329 7.74 -2.05 5.82
CA PRO A 329 8.96 -1.34 5.48
C PRO A 329 10.06 -1.44 6.54
N ILE A 330 9.77 -2.03 7.71
CA ILE A 330 10.71 -2.14 8.85
C ILE A 330 11.69 -3.29 8.61
N GLU A 331 11.21 -4.40 8.01
CA GLU A 331 12.02 -5.60 7.78
C GLU A 331 12.77 -5.58 6.42
N ASP A 332 12.48 -4.63 5.55
CA ASP A 332 13.11 -4.46 4.22
C ASP A 332 13.18 -5.74 3.37
N ARG A 333 12.08 -6.54 3.37
CA ARG A 333 12.05 -7.86 2.71
C ARG A 333 11.32 -7.88 1.36
N GLN A 334 10.57 -6.87 0.99
CA GLN A 334 9.75 -6.72 -0.23
C GLN A 334 9.12 -8.06 -0.70
N ILE A 335 8.33 -8.69 0.19
CA ILE A 335 7.81 -10.05 -0.01
C ILE A 335 6.90 -10.12 -1.22
N THR A 336 6.00 -9.15 -1.37
CA THR A 336 5.08 -9.08 -2.52
C THR A 336 5.84 -8.93 -3.83
N LYS A 337 6.82 -8.03 -3.89
CA LYS A 337 7.65 -7.84 -5.09
C LYS A 337 8.33 -9.14 -5.51
N SER A 338 8.94 -9.84 -4.54
CA SER A 338 9.63 -11.11 -4.81
C SER A 338 8.65 -12.19 -5.29
N ALA A 339 7.46 -12.29 -4.67
CA ALA A 339 6.43 -13.22 -5.10
C ALA A 339 5.94 -12.92 -6.53
N LEU A 340 5.73 -11.63 -6.86
CA LEU A 340 5.39 -11.20 -8.21
C LEU A 340 6.48 -11.56 -9.22
N LEU A 341 7.76 -11.32 -8.91
CA LEU A 341 8.88 -11.70 -9.78
C LEU A 341 8.93 -13.19 -10.05
N TYR A 342 8.70 -14.04 -9.02
CA TYR A 342 8.60 -15.49 -9.23
C TYR A 342 7.49 -15.85 -10.22
N LEU A 343 6.29 -15.31 -10.02
CA LEU A 343 5.13 -15.65 -10.85
C LEU A 343 5.21 -15.09 -12.25
N ILE A 344 5.75 -13.88 -12.45
CA ILE A 344 6.01 -13.31 -13.78
C ILE A 344 7.00 -14.17 -14.55
N ASN A 345 8.08 -14.64 -13.91
CA ASN A 345 9.09 -15.48 -14.55
C ASN A 345 8.61 -16.92 -14.82
N GLU A 346 7.60 -17.41 -14.09
CA GLU A 346 7.02 -18.74 -14.31
C GLU A 346 5.89 -18.75 -15.35
N ALA A 347 5.25 -17.61 -15.60
CA ALA A 347 4.13 -17.49 -16.53
C ALA A 347 4.53 -17.91 -17.96
N LYS A 348 3.64 -18.67 -18.61
CA LYS A 348 3.89 -19.24 -19.95
C LYS A 348 2.88 -18.76 -21.00
N GLU A 349 1.68 -18.41 -20.58
CA GLU A 349 0.55 -18.12 -21.48
C GLU A 349 0.10 -16.67 -21.37
N GLU A 350 -0.31 -16.24 -20.18
CA GLU A 350 -0.92 -14.93 -19.96
C GLU A 350 -0.66 -14.37 -18.56
N ILE A 351 -0.46 -13.05 -18.49
CA ILE A 351 -0.41 -12.27 -17.26
C ILE A 351 -1.44 -11.16 -17.36
N LEU A 352 -2.41 -11.14 -16.44
CA LEU A 352 -3.43 -10.09 -16.33
C LEU A 352 -3.24 -9.30 -15.04
N ILE A 353 -3.17 -7.98 -15.15
CA ILE A 353 -2.93 -7.10 -14.01
C ILE A 353 -3.94 -5.95 -14.01
N THR A 354 -4.49 -5.63 -12.83
CA THR A 354 -5.17 -4.36 -12.59
C THR A 354 -4.45 -3.59 -11.49
N THR A 355 -4.17 -2.31 -11.71
CA THR A 355 -3.50 -1.46 -10.72
C THR A 355 -3.87 0.02 -10.92
N PRO A 356 -4.10 0.79 -9.85
CA PRO A 356 -4.37 2.23 -9.98
C PRO A 356 -3.12 3.04 -10.34
N TYR A 357 -1.94 2.54 -10.02
CA TYR A 357 -0.66 3.20 -10.30
C TYR A 357 0.31 2.20 -10.91
N LEU A 358 1.03 2.65 -11.93
CA LEU A 358 2.02 1.84 -12.65
C LEU A 358 3.35 2.61 -12.67
N ILE A 359 4.09 2.48 -11.56
CA ILE A 359 5.40 3.14 -11.36
C ILE A 359 6.36 2.07 -10.85
N LEU A 360 6.91 1.32 -11.78
CA LEU A 360 7.67 0.10 -11.54
C LEU A 360 9.12 0.40 -11.19
N ASP A 361 9.70 -0.43 -10.33
CA ASP A 361 11.16 -0.53 -10.24
C ASP A 361 11.74 -1.26 -11.47
N ASN A 362 13.07 -1.23 -11.58
CA ASN A 362 13.75 -1.78 -12.74
C ASN A 362 13.56 -3.30 -12.87
N GLU A 363 13.46 -4.03 -11.77
CA GLU A 363 13.32 -5.50 -11.78
C GLU A 363 11.95 -5.93 -12.31
N LEU A 364 10.86 -5.33 -11.80
CA LEU A 364 9.51 -5.62 -12.28
C LEU A 364 9.30 -5.16 -13.73
N MET A 365 9.83 -3.97 -14.07
CA MET A 365 9.82 -3.47 -15.44
C MET A 365 10.50 -4.44 -16.40
N THR A 366 11.67 -4.95 -16.03
CA THR A 366 12.45 -5.90 -16.85
C THR A 366 11.75 -7.24 -16.95
N ALA A 367 11.20 -7.76 -15.84
CA ALA A 367 10.50 -9.04 -15.84
C ALA A 367 9.26 -9.03 -16.75
N LEU A 368 8.44 -7.96 -16.69
CA LEU A 368 7.25 -7.84 -17.55
C LEU A 368 7.62 -7.72 -19.04
N LYS A 369 8.66 -6.93 -19.36
CA LYS A 369 9.17 -6.83 -20.73
C LYS A 369 9.71 -8.17 -21.25
N LEU A 370 10.45 -8.89 -20.41
CA LEU A 370 11.00 -10.20 -20.77
C LEU A 370 9.87 -11.20 -21.02
N ALA A 371 8.87 -11.26 -20.13
CA ALA A 371 7.71 -12.11 -20.31
C ALA A 371 7.00 -11.84 -21.64
N ALA A 372 6.69 -10.57 -21.96
CA ALA A 372 6.03 -10.19 -23.21
C ALA A 372 6.88 -10.55 -24.44
N LYS A 373 8.19 -10.28 -24.43
CA LYS A 373 9.11 -10.64 -25.52
C LYS A 373 9.32 -12.15 -25.67
N SER A 374 9.06 -12.92 -24.63
CA SER A 374 9.11 -14.39 -24.66
C SER A 374 7.80 -15.03 -25.11
N GLY A 375 6.81 -14.24 -25.53
CA GLY A 375 5.55 -14.71 -26.07
C GLY A 375 4.40 -14.82 -25.05
N VAL A 376 4.61 -14.44 -23.79
CA VAL A 376 3.54 -14.36 -22.79
C VAL A 376 2.67 -13.14 -23.08
N LYS A 377 1.34 -13.31 -23.10
CA LYS A 377 0.38 -12.22 -23.29
C LYS A 377 0.26 -11.40 -21.98
N VAL A 378 0.93 -10.26 -21.91
CA VAL A 378 0.89 -9.39 -20.73
C VAL A 378 -0.09 -8.26 -20.95
N LYS A 379 -1.17 -8.21 -20.14
CA LYS A 379 -2.21 -7.17 -20.21
C LYS A 379 -2.34 -6.46 -18.87
N ILE A 380 -2.30 -5.14 -18.89
CA ILE A 380 -2.39 -4.31 -17.68
C ILE A 380 -3.50 -3.27 -17.86
N VAL A 381 -4.44 -3.24 -16.90
CA VAL A 381 -5.51 -2.24 -16.86
C VAL A 381 -5.14 -1.15 -15.84
N ILE A 382 -5.13 0.10 -16.31
CA ILE A 382 -4.87 1.30 -15.51
C ILE A 382 -6.08 2.24 -15.56
N PRO A 383 -6.21 3.24 -14.65
CA PRO A 383 -7.31 4.19 -14.69
C PRO A 383 -7.38 4.99 -15.99
N GLY A 384 -8.57 5.29 -16.46
CA GLY A 384 -8.80 6.26 -17.53
C GLY A 384 -8.85 7.70 -17.02
N ILE A 385 -9.30 7.91 -15.77
CA ILE A 385 -9.35 9.21 -15.10
C ILE A 385 -8.37 9.24 -13.94
N ALA A 386 -7.50 10.23 -13.90
CA ALA A 386 -6.46 10.38 -12.88
C ALA A 386 -7.01 10.94 -11.56
N ASP A 387 -6.66 10.32 -10.43
CA ASP A 387 -6.88 10.89 -9.08
C ASP A 387 -5.80 11.91 -8.71
N LYS A 388 -4.55 11.68 -9.14
CA LYS A 388 -3.36 12.52 -8.93
C LYS A 388 -2.65 12.77 -10.26
N LYS A 389 -2.81 13.94 -10.82
CA LYS A 389 -2.31 14.27 -12.16
C LYS A 389 -0.82 14.02 -12.36
N LEU A 390 0.04 14.41 -11.40
CA LEU A 390 1.50 14.22 -11.51
C LEU A 390 1.89 12.74 -11.47
N VAL A 391 1.29 11.94 -10.59
CA VAL A 391 1.50 10.49 -10.49
C VAL A 391 1.04 9.80 -11.78
N TYR A 392 -0.07 10.26 -12.34
CA TYR A 392 -0.62 9.71 -13.58
C TYR A 392 0.28 9.98 -14.79
N LEU A 393 0.91 11.17 -14.88
CA LEU A 393 1.91 11.45 -15.92
C LEU A 393 3.08 10.46 -15.88
N VAL A 394 3.52 10.09 -14.70
CA VAL A 394 4.59 9.09 -14.53
C VAL A 394 4.07 7.69 -14.89
N THR A 395 2.84 7.33 -14.49
CA THR A 395 2.18 6.08 -14.90
C THR A 395 2.14 5.94 -16.43
N GLU A 396 1.76 7.01 -17.16
CA GLU A 396 1.75 6.99 -18.64
C GLU A 396 3.15 6.79 -19.25
N LEU A 397 4.19 7.37 -18.64
CA LEU A 397 5.57 7.18 -19.10
C LEU A 397 6.04 5.72 -18.92
N TYR A 398 5.72 5.08 -17.79
CA TYR A 398 6.01 3.67 -17.57
C TYR A 398 5.19 2.78 -18.52
N ALA A 399 3.91 3.10 -18.74
CA ALA A 399 3.04 2.41 -19.68
C ALA A 399 3.63 2.46 -21.11
N GLN A 400 4.09 3.62 -21.58
CA GLN A 400 4.76 3.76 -22.89
C GLN A 400 5.99 2.86 -23.00
N GLY A 401 6.81 2.79 -21.92
CA GLY A 401 7.99 1.91 -21.88
C GLY A 401 7.64 0.42 -21.93
N LEU A 402 6.46 0.01 -21.48
CA LEU A 402 5.94 -1.35 -21.57
C LEU A 402 5.34 -1.66 -22.94
N VAL A 403 4.52 -0.76 -23.49
CA VAL A 403 3.90 -0.89 -24.82
C VAL A 403 4.97 -1.11 -25.91
N LYS A 404 6.06 -0.34 -25.90
CA LYS A 404 7.23 -0.52 -26.79
C LYS A 404 7.86 -1.90 -26.75
N ASN A 405 7.56 -2.69 -25.72
CA ASN A 405 8.10 -4.02 -25.51
C ASN A 405 7.04 -5.14 -25.60
N GLY A 406 5.85 -4.83 -26.15
CA GLY A 406 4.81 -5.81 -26.45
C GLY A 406 3.82 -6.06 -25.32
N VAL A 407 3.82 -5.25 -24.24
CA VAL A 407 2.81 -5.31 -23.20
C VAL A 407 1.58 -4.51 -23.63
N GLU A 408 0.40 -5.09 -23.50
CA GLU A 408 -0.88 -4.43 -23.80
C GLU A 408 -1.32 -3.61 -22.57
N ILE A 409 -1.49 -2.30 -22.76
CA ILE A 409 -1.98 -1.38 -21.71
C ILE A 409 -3.39 -0.92 -22.07
N TYR A 410 -4.31 -1.08 -21.11
CA TYR A 410 -5.71 -0.72 -21.25
C TYR A 410 -6.07 0.40 -20.28
N LYS A 411 -6.64 1.52 -20.78
CA LYS A 411 -7.19 2.60 -19.96
C LYS A 411 -8.67 2.38 -19.72
N TYR A 412 -9.07 2.19 -18.47
CA TYR A 412 -10.45 1.96 -18.06
C TYR A 412 -11.32 3.21 -18.27
N LYS A 413 -12.11 3.24 -19.34
CA LYS A 413 -12.90 4.42 -19.77
C LYS A 413 -13.84 4.98 -18.70
N PRO A 414 -14.65 4.15 -17.99
CA PRO A 414 -15.69 4.70 -17.13
C PRO A 414 -15.16 5.49 -15.93
N GLY A 415 -13.85 5.36 -15.59
CA GLY A 415 -13.33 6.11 -14.46
C GLY A 415 -12.04 5.58 -13.87
N PHE A 416 -12.06 5.29 -12.57
CA PHE A 416 -10.89 4.95 -11.78
C PHE A 416 -10.90 3.47 -11.37
N ILE A 417 -10.07 2.66 -12.05
CA ILE A 417 -9.84 1.28 -11.60
C ILE A 417 -8.86 1.30 -10.42
N HIS A 418 -9.27 0.71 -9.30
CA HIS A 418 -8.50 0.70 -8.06
C HIS A 418 -8.26 -0.70 -7.49
N SER A 419 -8.68 -1.75 -8.18
CA SER A 419 -8.34 -3.14 -7.82
C SER A 419 -6.86 -3.43 -8.02
N LYS A 420 -6.29 -4.31 -7.20
CA LYS A 420 -4.93 -4.79 -7.24
C LYS A 420 -4.98 -6.30 -7.38
N LEU A 421 -5.02 -6.73 -8.62
CA LEU A 421 -5.18 -8.13 -9.01
C LEU A 421 -4.04 -8.51 -9.96
N TYR A 422 -3.43 -9.64 -9.69
CA TYR A 422 -2.35 -10.20 -10.48
C TYR A 422 -2.69 -11.66 -10.76
N LEU A 423 -3.00 -11.97 -12.01
CA LEU A 423 -3.41 -13.30 -12.44
C LEU A 423 -2.39 -13.86 -13.44
N PHE A 424 -1.99 -15.10 -13.25
CA PHE A 424 -0.95 -15.78 -14.02
C PHE A 424 -1.48 -17.09 -14.57
N ASP A 425 -1.49 -17.23 -15.89
CA ASP A 425 -1.90 -18.42 -16.67
C ASP A 425 -3.29 -18.95 -16.27
N ASN A 426 -4.18 -18.10 -15.76
CA ASN A 426 -5.47 -18.47 -15.17
C ASN A 426 -5.40 -19.63 -14.15
N LYS A 427 -4.28 -19.75 -13.44
CA LYS A 427 -3.99 -20.82 -12.46
C LYS A 427 -3.61 -20.29 -11.09
N LYS A 428 -2.99 -19.12 -11.04
CA LYS A 428 -2.43 -18.52 -9.82
C LYS A 428 -2.83 -17.06 -9.76
N ALA A 429 -3.23 -16.57 -8.59
CA ALA A 429 -3.54 -15.17 -8.41
C ALA A 429 -2.92 -14.60 -7.14
N ILE A 430 -2.39 -13.38 -7.20
CA ILE A 430 -2.14 -12.54 -6.03
C ILE A 430 -3.22 -11.46 -6.00
N ILE A 431 -3.88 -11.34 -4.87
CA ILE A 431 -4.90 -10.33 -4.59
C ILE A 431 -4.57 -9.61 -3.30
N GLY A 432 -4.92 -8.34 -3.19
CA GLY A 432 -4.68 -7.65 -1.91
C GLY A 432 -4.70 -6.13 -2.00
N THR A 433 -3.78 -5.51 -1.30
CA THR A 433 -3.74 -4.06 -1.14
C THR A 433 -2.60 -3.38 -1.87
N THR A 434 -1.58 -4.13 -2.33
CA THR A 434 -0.35 -3.61 -2.93
C THR A 434 -0.57 -3.12 -4.35
N ASN A 435 -0.27 -1.86 -4.62
CA ASN A 435 -0.19 -1.28 -5.97
C ASN A 435 1.17 -1.61 -6.61
N LEU A 436 1.26 -1.43 -7.93
CA LEU A 436 2.55 -1.43 -8.66
C LEU A 436 3.20 -0.04 -8.62
N ASP A 437 3.50 0.44 -7.41
CA ASP A 437 4.23 1.68 -7.18
C ASP A 437 5.26 1.55 -6.04
N PHE A 438 6.24 2.45 -6.01
CA PHE A 438 7.31 2.43 -5.01
C PHE A 438 6.79 2.54 -3.57
N ARG A 439 5.71 3.29 -3.34
CA ARG A 439 5.17 3.44 -1.99
C ARG A 439 4.62 2.12 -1.47
N SER A 440 3.84 1.41 -2.28
CA SER A 440 3.29 0.10 -1.90
C SER A 440 4.38 -0.95 -1.75
N LEU A 441 5.38 -0.96 -2.63
CA LEU A 441 6.41 -2.00 -2.64
C LEU A 441 7.49 -1.82 -1.55
N TYR A 442 7.74 -0.57 -1.08
CA TYR A 442 8.88 -0.27 -0.21
C TYR A 442 8.55 0.49 1.07
N LEU A 443 7.44 1.23 1.13
CA LEU A 443 7.14 2.16 2.22
C LEU A 443 5.88 1.84 3.00
N HIS A 444 4.98 1.02 2.46
CA HIS A 444 3.71 0.73 3.10
C HIS A 444 3.69 -0.62 3.79
N PHE A 445 2.91 -0.70 4.86
CA PHE A 445 2.42 -1.96 5.37
C PHE A 445 1.28 -2.42 4.47
N GLU A 446 1.48 -3.52 3.76
CA GLU A 446 0.52 -4.10 2.82
C GLU A 446 0.14 -5.51 3.24
N ASN A 447 -0.94 -6.04 2.70
CA ASN A 447 -1.28 -7.45 2.81
C ASN A 447 -1.83 -8.01 1.50
N ASN A 448 -1.45 -9.22 1.18
CA ASN A 448 -1.85 -9.92 -0.02
C ASN A 448 -2.17 -11.38 0.27
N VAL A 449 -2.77 -12.04 -0.70
CA VAL A 449 -3.09 -13.46 -0.66
C VAL A 449 -2.67 -14.09 -1.98
N LEU A 450 -1.85 -15.11 -1.92
CA LEU A 450 -1.57 -15.96 -3.06
C LEU A 450 -2.56 -17.13 -3.06
N ILE A 451 -3.18 -17.39 -4.22
CA ILE A 451 -4.28 -18.35 -4.36
C ILE A 451 -3.97 -19.32 -5.49
N TYR A 452 -4.25 -20.61 -5.22
CA TYR A 452 -4.20 -21.72 -6.19
C TYR A 452 -5.43 -22.60 -6.04
N ASN A 453 -5.75 -23.36 -7.08
CA ASN A 453 -6.80 -24.39 -7.05
C ASN A 453 -8.12 -23.88 -6.47
N SER A 454 -8.52 -22.67 -6.82
CA SER A 454 -9.72 -22.01 -6.31
C SER A 454 -10.63 -21.60 -7.46
N PRO A 455 -11.93 -21.82 -7.34
CA PRO A 455 -12.90 -21.32 -8.33
C PRO A 455 -12.85 -19.80 -8.52
N VAL A 456 -12.41 -19.05 -7.49
CA VAL A 456 -12.29 -17.59 -7.54
C VAL A 456 -11.33 -17.12 -8.62
N ILE A 457 -10.39 -17.95 -9.06
CA ILE A 457 -9.44 -17.61 -10.14
C ILE A 457 -10.18 -17.28 -11.43
N ASN A 458 -11.19 -18.08 -11.81
CA ASN A 458 -12.02 -17.81 -12.99
C ASN A 458 -12.91 -16.57 -12.77
N GLU A 459 -13.36 -16.31 -11.55
CA GLU A 459 -14.11 -15.08 -11.25
C GLU A 459 -13.24 -13.84 -11.36
N ILE A 460 -11.96 -13.91 -10.93
CA ILE A 460 -10.96 -12.86 -11.10
C ILE A 460 -10.64 -12.65 -12.58
N TYR A 461 -10.46 -13.72 -13.35
CA TYR A 461 -10.25 -13.66 -14.79
C TYR A 461 -11.38 -12.88 -15.47
N ASN A 462 -12.63 -13.30 -15.24
CA ASN A 462 -13.81 -12.64 -15.83
C ASN A 462 -13.89 -11.16 -15.40
N TYR A 463 -13.64 -10.85 -14.13
CA TYR A 463 -13.62 -9.47 -13.62
C TYR A 463 -12.61 -8.59 -14.37
N ILE A 464 -11.40 -9.11 -14.64
CA ILE A 464 -10.36 -8.37 -15.38
C ILE A 464 -10.74 -8.26 -16.86
N ILE A 465 -11.25 -9.32 -17.49
CA ILE A 465 -11.67 -9.30 -18.89
C ILE A 465 -12.85 -8.34 -19.11
N ASP A 466 -13.82 -8.31 -18.19
CA ASP A 466 -14.94 -7.35 -18.24
C ASP A 466 -14.40 -5.91 -18.20
N ALA A 467 -13.39 -5.62 -17.38
CA ALA A 467 -12.74 -4.31 -17.34
C ALA A 467 -11.98 -4.01 -18.65
N ILE A 468 -11.27 -4.98 -19.22
CA ILE A 468 -10.57 -4.85 -20.50
C ILE A 468 -11.56 -4.52 -21.64
N ASN A 469 -12.69 -5.22 -21.71
CA ASN A 469 -13.68 -5.06 -22.78
C ASN A 469 -14.29 -3.65 -22.86
N ILE A 470 -14.28 -2.90 -21.77
CA ILE A 470 -14.77 -1.52 -21.70
C ILE A 470 -13.64 -0.49 -21.58
N SER A 471 -12.40 -0.91 -21.83
CA SER A 471 -11.19 -0.07 -21.79
C SER A 471 -10.67 0.23 -23.19
N ASP A 472 -9.88 1.28 -23.32
CA ASP A 472 -9.15 1.61 -24.54
C ASP A 472 -7.74 0.99 -24.52
N LEU A 473 -7.44 0.12 -25.50
CA LEU A 473 -6.08 -0.33 -25.74
C LEU A 473 -5.22 0.87 -26.16
N GLN A 474 -4.06 1.02 -25.55
CA GLN A 474 -3.16 2.13 -25.80
C GLN A 474 -2.04 1.72 -26.78
N SER A 475 -1.85 2.52 -27.82
CA SER A 475 -0.67 2.48 -28.68
C SER A 475 0.46 3.37 -28.12
N GLU A 476 1.62 3.35 -28.75
CA GLU A 476 2.71 4.29 -28.41
C GLU A 476 2.30 5.74 -28.63
N ASP A 477 1.59 5.99 -29.74
CA ASP A 477 1.15 7.34 -30.12
C ASP A 477 0.12 7.92 -29.13
N ASP A 478 -0.78 7.09 -28.60
CA ASP A 478 -1.76 7.51 -27.57
C ASP A 478 -1.10 7.97 -26.26
N LEU A 479 0.08 7.43 -25.98
CA LEU A 479 0.86 7.74 -24.79
C LEU A 479 1.91 8.83 -25.04
N GLU A 480 2.14 9.22 -26.28
CA GLU A 480 3.11 10.26 -26.62
C GLU A 480 2.62 11.64 -26.14
N LYS A 481 3.52 12.42 -25.59
CA LYS A 481 3.25 13.77 -25.06
C LYS A 481 4.10 14.78 -25.80
N ASN A 482 3.63 16.05 -25.82
CA ASN A 482 4.43 17.16 -26.33
C ASN A 482 5.75 17.31 -25.53
N PHE A 483 6.71 18.03 -26.10
CA PHE A 483 8.06 18.20 -25.56
C PHE A 483 8.07 18.66 -24.09
N LEU A 484 7.25 19.62 -23.72
CA LEU A 484 7.21 20.17 -22.34
C LEU A 484 6.70 19.14 -21.33
N ILE A 485 5.62 18.42 -21.66
CA ILE A 485 5.08 17.37 -20.79
C ILE A 485 6.06 16.19 -20.70
N LYS A 486 6.68 15.82 -21.81
CA LYS A 486 7.71 14.76 -21.85
C LYS A 486 8.92 15.10 -20.96
N THR A 487 9.38 16.36 -21.02
CA THR A 487 10.44 16.84 -20.12
C THR A 487 10.02 16.77 -18.66
N LEU A 488 8.80 17.20 -18.32
CA LEU A 488 8.24 17.08 -16.97
C LEU A 488 8.16 15.61 -16.52
N GLN A 489 7.68 14.71 -17.38
CA GLN A 489 7.63 13.27 -17.10
C GLN A 489 9.03 12.71 -16.78
N GLN A 490 10.07 13.10 -17.52
CA GLN A 490 11.44 12.65 -17.27
C GLN A 490 11.98 13.17 -15.94
N ILE A 491 11.71 14.42 -15.60
CA ILE A 491 12.07 15.00 -14.30
C ILE A 491 11.36 14.23 -13.16
N LEU A 492 10.04 14.05 -13.28
CA LEU A 492 9.24 13.32 -12.29
C LEU A 492 9.69 11.85 -12.15
N ARG A 493 10.14 11.21 -13.23
CA ARG A 493 10.70 9.86 -13.19
C ARG A 493 11.95 9.78 -12.32
N GLY A 494 12.82 10.79 -12.34
CA GLY A 494 14.00 10.87 -11.45
C GLY A 494 13.63 10.88 -9.96
N PHE A 495 12.37 11.24 -9.63
CA PHE A 495 11.84 11.27 -8.28
C PHE A 495 10.73 10.24 -8.04
N SER A 496 10.56 9.26 -8.95
CA SER A 496 9.46 8.27 -8.87
C SER A 496 9.45 7.47 -7.56
N ALA A 497 10.62 7.24 -6.95
CA ALA A 497 10.73 6.53 -5.68
C ALA A 497 10.10 7.27 -4.48
N ILE A 498 9.88 8.59 -4.59
CA ILE A 498 9.30 9.40 -3.50
C ILE A 498 7.91 9.99 -3.85
N LEU A 499 7.41 9.76 -5.08
CA LEU A 499 6.05 10.11 -5.51
C LEU A 499 5.05 9.07 -4.99
#